data_f4f419a15b8d0ba1acfe6fbc19c06409
#
_entry.id   f4f419a15b8d0ba1acfe6fbc19c06409
#
_cell.length_a   1.000
_cell.length_b   1.000
_cell.length_c   1.000
_cell.angle_alpha   90.00
_cell.angle_beta   90.00
_cell.angle_gamma   90.00
#
_symmetry.space_group_name_H-M   'P 1'
#
loop_
_entity.id
_entity.type
_entity.pdbx_description
1 polymer ?
#
loop_
_entity_poly.entity_id
_entity_poly.type
_entity_poly.pdbx_seq_one_letter_code
_entity_poly.pdbx_strand_id
1 'polypeptide(L)'
;MEIRGNSRLERANDCTAFNPLTLPASGTGTARPICAVDSSADRHSDRAGWRRRNAYKFSSPELWHIIIVMHSNKTSEAGSAQAYNEMQDGPGEVRQHYRKLNEWLGEMPTERLAQKRADADMLFRRMGITFAVYGENAGAERLIPFDIVPRILTAVEWRRLSRGLTQRVQALNAFLSDIYHEQEILKANRIPPEHVLRNTQYRPEMQDIQVPGDVYAHIAGVDVVRADQGEFFVLEDNLRVPSGVSYMLEDRNVMMRLFPELFARYAVEPVEHYPDILLDNLRSVAPGEVLDPTVVLLTPGAYNSAYFEHAFLAQQMGIELVEGKDLMVRDGFVFMLTTRGPQPVHVIYRRIDDDFLDPLAFRQDSALGVPGLLAAYRAGHVTIANAIGTGVADDKSIYPYVPEMIRFYLGEEPILHNVPTRVLRDPDDLAYTLEHLPELVVKEVHGAGGYGMLIGPKATKQQIERFREQIKADPGRYIAQPTLALSTCPTFVDEGVAPRHVDLRPFVLSGRDVHIVPGGLTRVALREGSLVVNSSQGGGTKDTWVLED
;
A
#
# COMPACT_ATOMS: atom_id res chain seq x y z
N MET A 1 24.65 -28.16 49.85
CA MET A 1 25.43 -29.39 49.64
C MET A 1 26.21 -29.17 48.35
N GLU A 2 27.46 -28.77 48.54
CA GLU A 2 28.46 -28.54 47.47
C GLU A 2 28.83 -29.85 46.81
N ILE A 3 29.17 -29.85 45.54
CA ILE A 3 30.41 -30.48 45.02
C ILE A 3 30.77 -29.79 43.70
N ARG A 4 32.01 -29.29 43.73
CA ARG A 4 32.81 -28.72 42.63
C ARG A 4 33.32 -29.81 41.70
N GLY A 5 33.64 -29.42 40.46
CA GLY A 5 34.47 -30.22 39.57
C GLY A 5 34.84 -29.51 38.28
N ASN A 6 35.99 -28.83 38.32
CA ASN A 6 36.74 -28.24 37.20
C ASN A 6 37.30 -29.32 36.25
N SER A 7 37.39 -29.05 34.96
CA SER A 7 38.68 -29.22 34.24
C SER A 7 38.63 -28.61 32.84
N ARG A 8 39.64 -27.80 32.59
CA ARG A 8 40.12 -27.23 31.31
C ARG A 8 40.66 -28.32 30.37
N LEU A 9 40.65 -27.98 29.07
CA LEU A 9 41.78 -28.18 28.12
C LEU A 9 41.30 -27.59 26.77
N GLU A 10 41.83 -26.49 26.34
CA GLU A 10 43.00 -26.15 25.50
C GLU A 10 42.88 -26.58 24.05
N ARG A 11 42.81 -25.57 23.22
CA ARG A 11 43.37 -25.20 21.91
C ARG A 11 44.03 -26.31 21.06
N ALA A 12 43.68 -26.30 19.77
CA ALA A 12 44.65 -26.33 18.70
C ALA A 12 44.08 -25.70 17.43
N ASN A 13 44.75 -24.66 16.97
CA ASN A 13 44.75 -24.18 15.59
C ASN A 13 45.33 -25.27 14.68
N ASP A 14 44.89 -25.39 13.44
CA ASP A 14 45.80 -25.17 12.32
C ASP A 14 45.06 -25.04 10.97
N CYS A 15 45.61 -24.14 10.20
CA CYS A 15 45.33 -23.82 8.82
C CYS A 15 45.67 -24.97 7.87
N THR A 16 44.96 -25.10 6.76
CA THR A 16 45.64 -25.18 5.45
C THR A 16 44.69 -24.80 4.31
N ALA A 17 45.15 -23.85 3.56
CA ALA A 17 44.67 -23.37 2.29
C ALA A 17 44.79 -24.42 1.18
N PHE A 18 43.89 -24.45 0.25
CA PHE A 18 44.15 -24.93 -1.12
C PHE A 18 43.58 -23.94 -2.11
N ASN A 19 44.49 -23.41 -2.90
CA ASN A 19 44.30 -22.53 -4.05
C ASN A 19 44.43 -23.35 -5.37
N PRO A 20 44.16 -22.80 -6.51
CA PRO A 20 43.35 -23.39 -7.59
C PRO A 20 44.22 -24.04 -8.69
N LEU A 21 43.58 -24.85 -9.53
CA LEU A 21 44.20 -25.36 -10.75
C LEU A 21 43.56 -24.74 -12.00
N THR A 22 44.47 -24.20 -12.75
CA THR A 22 44.40 -23.53 -14.05
C THR A 22 44.01 -24.46 -15.21
N LEU A 23 43.38 -23.82 -16.18
CA LEU A 23 43.12 -24.11 -17.60
C LEU A 23 44.10 -25.01 -18.36
N PRO A 24 43.74 -25.58 -19.54
CA PRO A 24 44.13 -24.84 -20.75
C PRO A 24 43.08 -24.75 -21.86
N ALA A 25 43.28 -23.67 -22.67
CA ALA A 25 42.63 -23.37 -23.92
C ALA A 25 43.30 -24.06 -25.12
N SER A 26 42.52 -24.39 -26.13
CA SER A 26 42.82 -24.35 -27.59
C SER A 26 41.59 -24.92 -28.32
N GLY A 27 41.11 -24.37 -29.38
CA GLY A 27 41.63 -24.00 -30.60
C GLY A 27 40.56 -23.39 -31.53
N THR A 28 41.06 -22.61 -32.40
CA THR A 28 40.57 -21.82 -33.50
C THR A 28 39.70 -22.54 -34.55
N GLY A 29 38.72 -21.80 -35.08
CA GLY A 29 37.99 -22.22 -36.30
C GLY A 29 37.18 -21.06 -36.89
N THR A 30 37.79 -20.39 -37.83
CA THR A 30 37.25 -19.33 -38.68
C THR A 30 36.27 -19.87 -39.72
N ALA A 31 35.17 -19.17 -39.99
CA ALA A 31 34.63 -19.04 -41.35
C ALA A 31 33.66 -17.86 -41.47
N ARG A 32 33.87 -17.11 -42.46
CA ARG A 32 33.17 -15.90 -42.93
C ARG A 32 32.08 -16.26 -43.96
N PRO A 33 31.37 -15.25 -44.52
CA PRO A 33 29.93 -15.19 -44.77
C PRO A 33 29.58 -15.35 -46.27
N ILE A 34 28.30 -15.57 -46.59
CA ILE A 34 27.80 -15.50 -47.99
C ILE A 34 26.45 -14.77 -47.99
N CYS A 35 26.51 -13.60 -48.54
CA CYS A 35 25.87 -13.01 -49.72
C CYS A 35 24.35 -12.85 -49.74
N ALA A 36 24.04 -11.59 -49.97
CA ALA A 36 22.81 -10.98 -50.42
C ALA A 36 22.32 -11.55 -51.76
N VAL A 37 21.01 -11.54 -51.95
CA VAL A 37 20.39 -11.42 -53.29
C VAL A 37 19.29 -10.37 -53.21
N ASP A 38 19.52 -9.38 -54.06
CA ASP A 38 18.68 -8.27 -54.45
C ASP A 38 17.69 -8.76 -55.53
N SER A 39 16.42 -8.36 -55.48
CA SER A 39 15.67 -8.09 -56.72
C SER A 39 14.39 -7.30 -56.45
N SER A 40 14.45 -6.10 -56.91
CA SER A 40 13.41 -5.16 -57.31
C SER A 40 12.17 -5.75 -58.00
N ALA A 41 11.00 -5.24 -57.67
CA ALA A 41 10.01 -4.78 -58.66
C ALA A 41 8.90 -3.92 -58.03
N ASP A 42 8.87 -2.71 -58.50
CA ASP A 42 7.82 -1.68 -58.52
C ASP A 42 6.35 -2.15 -58.60
N ARG A 43 5.42 -1.48 -57.89
CA ARG A 43 4.52 -0.43 -58.38
C ARG A 43 3.35 -0.10 -57.45
N HIS A 44 3.32 1.16 -57.10
CA HIS A 44 2.18 2.12 -57.07
C HIS A 44 0.93 1.89 -56.25
N SER A 45 0.75 2.92 -55.40
CA SER A 45 -0.47 3.72 -55.05
C SER A 45 -1.43 3.04 -54.09
N ASP A 46 -1.50 3.49 -52.84
CA ASP A 46 -2.31 4.61 -52.38
C ASP A 46 -1.94 5.04 -50.96
N ARG A 47 -1.29 6.18 -50.89
CA ARG A 47 -1.15 6.92 -49.64
C ARG A 47 -2.30 7.92 -49.58
N ALA A 48 -3.30 7.62 -48.78
CA ALA A 48 -4.11 8.67 -48.13
C ALA A 48 -5.00 8.07 -47.03
N GLY A 49 -4.80 8.47 -45.81
CA GLY A 49 -5.95 8.59 -44.90
C GLY A 49 -6.03 7.69 -43.68
N TRP A 50 -4.90 7.33 -43.00
CA TRP A 50 -5.04 6.80 -41.64
C TRP A 50 -3.90 7.30 -40.73
N ARG A 51 -3.85 8.62 -40.60
CA ARG A 51 -3.14 9.25 -39.48
C ARG A 51 -4.10 10.20 -38.76
N ARG A 52 -4.17 10.03 -37.45
CA ARG A 52 -4.85 10.89 -36.46
C ARG A 52 -6.34 10.65 -36.31
N ARG A 53 -6.67 9.70 -35.42
CA ARG A 53 -7.73 9.86 -34.42
C ARG A 53 -7.60 8.71 -33.41
N ASN A 54 -7.54 9.11 -32.16
CA ASN A 54 -7.60 8.39 -30.89
C ASN A 54 -6.26 8.24 -30.14
N ALA A 55 -5.58 9.39 -29.91
CA ALA A 55 -4.90 9.56 -28.63
C ALA A 55 -6.01 9.98 -27.64
N TYR A 56 -6.54 9.05 -26.86
CA TYR A 56 -7.37 9.41 -25.73
C TYR A 56 -6.49 10.13 -24.72
N LYS A 57 -6.66 11.47 -24.63
CA LYS A 57 -6.11 12.29 -23.55
C LYS A 57 -6.78 11.85 -22.26
N PHE A 58 -6.04 11.14 -21.44
CA PHE A 58 -6.39 10.83 -20.06
C PHE A 58 -6.11 12.03 -19.14
N SER A 59 -6.78 13.10 -19.40
CA SER A 59 -7.14 14.12 -18.46
C SER A 59 -8.44 14.64 -18.98
N SER A 60 -9.57 14.30 -18.38
CA SER A 60 -10.72 15.10 -18.65
C SER A 60 -10.32 16.53 -18.26
N PRO A 61 -10.30 17.47 -19.22
CA PRO A 61 -9.96 18.86 -18.91
C PRO A 61 -10.86 19.42 -17.80
N GLU A 62 -12.01 18.81 -17.61
CA GLU A 62 -13.01 19.16 -16.60
C GLU A 62 -12.59 18.89 -15.16
N LEU A 63 -11.91 17.76 -14.86
CA LEU A 63 -11.43 17.50 -13.49
C LEU A 63 -10.23 18.41 -13.13
N TRP A 64 -9.33 18.65 -14.08
CA TRP A 64 -8.30 19.65 -13.90
C TRP A 64 -8.87 21.07 -13.85
N HIS A 65 -9.89 21.37 -14.67
CA HIS A 65 -10.62 22.64 -14.59
C HIS A 65 -11.36 22.80 -13.26
N ILE A 66 -11.97 21.75 -12.72
CA ILE A 66 -12.67 21.83 -11.43
C ILE A 66 -11.66 22.16 -10.31
N ILE A 67 -10.51 21.51 -10.27
CA ILE A 67 -9.48 21.79 -9.24
C ILE A 67 -8.77 23.13 -9.52
N ILE A 68 -8.52 23.49 -10.79
CA ILE A 68 -7.93 24.79 -11.18
C ILE A 68 -8.96 25.91 -11.05
N VAL A 69 -10.23 25.70 -11.40
CA VAL A 69 -11.30 26.70 -11.25
C VAL A 69 -11.63 26.92 -9.77
N MET A 70 -11.50 25.89 -8.92
CA MET A 70 -11.56 26.09 -7.47
C MET A 70 -10.42 26.94 -6.93
N HIS A 71 -9.24 26.93 -7.59
CA HIS A 71 -8.12 27.81 -7.29
C HIS A 71 -8.16 29.16 -8.03
N SER A 72 -8.76 29.26 -9.22
CA SER A 72 -8.73 30.47 -10.06
C SER A 72 -9.88 31.45 -9.85
N ASN A 73 -10.98 31.06 -9.19
CA ASN A 73 -12.07 32.00 -8.87
C ASN A 73 -11.83 32.86 -7.62
N LYS A 74 -10.62 32.82 -7.05
CA LYS A 74 -10.16 33.76 -6.02
C LYS A 74 -8.79 34.34 -6.37
N THR A 75 -8.67 34.96 -7.54
CA THR A 75 -7.57 35.88 -7.81
C THR A 75 -7.90 37.25 -7.27
N SER A 76 -7.74 37.41 -5.97
CA SER A 76 -7.28 38.65 -5.32
C SER A 76 -6.75 38.26 -3.94
N GLU A 77 -5.43 38.47 -3.77
CA GLU A 77 -4.60 38.21 -2.59
C GLU A 77 -4.15 36.74 -2.45
N ALA A 78 -2.84 36.55 -2.36
CA ALA A 78 -2.14 35.30 -2.10
C ALA A 78 -2.50 34.73 -0.70
N GLY A 79 -3.70 34.13 -0.58
CA GLY A 79 -4.15 33.37 0.57
C GLY A 79 -4.09 31.89 0.24
N SER A 80 -3.33 31.11 0.99
CA SER A 80 -3.36 29.64 0.96
C SER A 80 -4.80 29.16 1.05
N ALA A 81 -5.24 28.28 0.15
CA ALA A 81 -6.54 27.62 0.25
C ALA A 81 -6.68 27.02 1.64
N GLN A 82 -7.72 27.42 2.37
CA GLN A 82 -7.91 27.00 3.75
C GLN A 82 -8.29 25.52 3.76
N ALA A 83 -7.50 24.67 4.43
CA ALA A 83 -7.76 23.24 4.54
C ALA A 83 -9.13 22.99 5.19
N TYR A 84 -9.87 21.98 4.68
CA TYR A 84 -11.14 21.56 5.27
C TYR A 84 -10.92 21.14 6.73
N ASN A 85 -11.60 21.78 7.65
CA ASN A 85 -11.60 21.41 9.05
C ASN A 85 -12.71 20.40 9.32
N GLU A 86 -12.35 19.18 9.74
CA GLU A 86 -13.32 18.11 9.96
C GLU A 86 -14.20 18.35 11.20
N MET A 87 -13.70 19.09 12.17
CA MET A 87 -14.43 19.42 13.39
C MET A 87 -15.29 20.68 13.27
N GLN A 88 -14.83 21.69 12.50
CA GLN A 88 -15.46 23.02 12.47
C GLN A 88 -16.01 23.34 11.07
N ASP A 89 -17.18 23.95 11.05
CA ASP A 89 -17.85 24.44 9.85
C ASP A 89 -17.86 25.98 9.85
N GLY A 90 -16.69 26.56 9.55
CA GLY A 90 -16.47 28.00 9.66
C GLY A 90 -16.03 28.48 11.05
N PRO A 91 -15.89 29.80 11.26
CA PRO A 91 -15.39 30.36 12.51
C PRO A 91 -16.33 30.09 13.70
N GLY A 92 -16.01 29.11 14.51
CA GLY A 92 -16.66 28.85 15.81
C GLY A 92 -17.86 27.90 15.77
N GLU A 93 -18.28 27.42 14.61
CA GLU A 93 -19.35 26.40 14.53
C GLU A 93 -18.76 24.98 14.52
N VAL A 94 -19.08 24.20 15.55
CA VAL A 94 -18.68 22.79 15.66
C VAL A 94 -19.70 21.90 14.92
N ARG A 95 -19.22 21.07 14.00
CA ARG A 95 -20.05 20.10 13.27
C ARG A 95 -20.77 19.17 14.24
N GLN A 96 -21.99 18.78 13.92
CA GLN A 96 -22.90 18.04 14.81
C GLN A 96 -22.23 16.79 15.41
N HIS A 97 -21.56 15.99 14.61
CA HIS A 97 -20.91 14.76 15.06
C HIS A 97 -19.68 14.98 15.97
N TYR A 98 -19.10 16.17 15.99
CA TYR A 98 -18.00 16.54 16.88
C TYR A 98 -18.45 17.27 18.16
N ARG A 99 -19.72 17.65 18.31
CA ARG A 99 -20.19 18.47 19.46
C ARG A 99 -19.86 17.83 20.81
N LYS A 100 -20.18 16.52 20.98
CA LYS A 100 -19.91 15.81 22.23
C LYS A 100 -18.42 15.70 22.55
N LEU A 101 -17.57 15.55 21.51
CA LEU A 101 -16.11 15.57 21.65
C LEU A 101 -15.62 16.97 22.05
N ASN A 102 -16.16 18.02 21.44
CA ASN A 102 -15.80 19.40 21.77
C ASN A 102 -16.17 19.76 23.21
N GLU A 103 -17.36 19.38 23.66
CA GLU A 103 -17.79 19.55 25.06
C GLU A 103 -16.83 18.81 26.00
N TRP A 104 -16.55 17.54 25.73
CA TRP A 104 -15.62 16.74 26.53
C TRP A 104 -14.20 17.32 26.58
N LEU A 105 -13.66 17.81 25.45
CA LEU A 105 -12.37 18.49 25.41
C LEU A 105 -12.38 19.78 26.23
N GLY A 106 -13.50 20.53 26.25
CA GLY A 106 -13.65 21.73 27.07
C GLY A 106 -13.75 21.44 28.57
N GLU A 107 -14.26 20.27 28.95
CA GLU A 107 -14.33 19.81 30.34
C GLU A 107 -12.99 19.23 30.86
N MET A 108 -12.09 18.82 29.96
CA MET A 108 -10.87 18.09 30.31
C MET A 108 -9.69 19.06 30.51
N PRO A 109 -9.08 19.09 31.72
CA PRO A 109 -7.85 19.85 31.92
C PRO A 109 -6.71 19.38 31.03
N THR A 110 -5.91 20.30 30.52
CA THR A 110 -4.76 20.01 29.65
C THR A 110 -3.77 19.04 30.31
N GLU A 111 -3.52 19.21 31.61
CA GLU A 111 -2.65 18.32 32.38
C GLU A 111 -3.15 16.88 32.39
N ARG A 112 -4.48 16.70 32.44
CA ARG A 112 -5.09 15.36 32.39
C ARG A 112 -4.97 14.74 31.01
N LEU A 113 -5.13 15.53 29.94
CA LEU A 113 -4.86 15.06 28.56
C LEU A 113 -3.40 14.67 28.40
N ALA A 114 -2.46 15.48 28.91
CA ALA A 114 -1.03 15.16 28.89
C ALA A 114 -0.71 13.85 29.63
N GLN A 115 -1.33 13.63 30.81
CA GLN A 115 -1.19 12.37 31.53
C GLN A 115 -1.74 11.18 30.71
N LYS A 116 -2.91 11.33 30.12
CA LYS A 116 -3.52 10.27 29.27
C LYS A 116 -2.68 9.95 28.04
N ARG A 117 -2.05 10.96 27.40
CA ARG A 117 -1.08 10.74 26.32
C ARG A 117 0.13 9.94 26.82
N ALA A 118 0.68 10.28 27.98
CA ALA A 118 1.78 9.53 28.57
C ALA A 118 1.39 8.07 28.91
N ASP A 119 0.15 7.86 29.39
CA ASP A 119 -0.38 6.53 29.63
C ASP A 119 -0.53 5.73 28.33
N ALA A 120 -0.98 6.38 27.24
CA ALA A 120 -1.06 5.76 25.91
C ALA A 120 0.34 5.35 25.40
N ASP A 121 1.32 6.25 25.46
CA ASP A 121 2.71 5.95 25.08
C ASP A 121 3.30 4.78 25.86
N MET A 122 2.95 4.69 27.16
CA MET A 122 3.38 3.57 27.99
C MET A 122 2.70 2.26 27.58
N LEU A 123 1.41 2.28 27.22
CA LEU A 123 0.70 1.11 26.71
C LEU A 123 1.31 0.62 25.39
N PHE A 124 1.53 1.52 24.43
CA PHE A 124 2.16 1.21 23.15
C PHE A 124 3.54 0.56 23.32
N ARG A 125 4.37 1.10 24.25
CA ARG A 125 5.69 0.50 24.59
C ARG A 125 5.56 -0.90 25.15
N ARG A 126 4.62 -1.13 26.06
CA ARG A 126 4.41 -2.45 26.69
C ARG A 126 3.89 -3.50 25.71
N MET A 127 3.08 -3.09 24.75
CA MET A 127 2.55 -3.94 23.70
C MET A 127 3.58 -4.19 22.57
N GLY A 128 4.71 -3.45 22.56
CA GLY A 128 5.73 -3.60 21.53
C GLY A 128 5.29 -2.99 20.18
N ILE A 129 4.39 -2.01 20.20
CA ILE A 129 3.91 -1.33 18.98
C ILE A 129 5.01 -0.39 18.51
N THR A 130 5.96 -0.96 17.78
CA THR A 130 7.12 -0.25 17.24
C THR A 130 7.15 -0.38 15.74
N PHE A 131 7.83 0.56 15.11
CA PHE A 131 8.15 0.54 13.69
C PHE A 131 9.65 0.63 13.52
N ALA A 132 10.25 -0.32 12.83
CA ALA A 132 11.68 -0.27 12.54
C ALA A 132 11.95 0.73 11.41
N VAL A 133 12.84 1.69 11.65
CA VAL A 133 13.24 2.71 10.66
C VAL A 133 14.50 2.23 9.96
N TYR A 134 14.44 2.17 8.62
CA TYR A 134 15.60 1.89 7.78
C TYR A 134 16.31 3.20 7.39
N GLY A 135 17.65 3.24 7.42
CA GLY A 135 18.46 4.39 7.02
C GLY A 135 19.69 4.56 7.92
N GLU A 136 20.24 5.80 8.02
CA GLU A 136 21.43 6.12 8.84
C GLU A 136 21.28 5.77 10.33
N ASN A 137 20.02 5.57 10.79
CA ASN A 137 19.67 5.06 12.12
C ASN A 137 19.10 3.63 12.04
N ALA A 138 19.55 2.81 11.09
CA ALA A 138 19.08 1.45 10.91
C ALA A 138 19.19 0.63 12.20
N GLY A 139 18.07 0.02 12.61
CA GLY A 139 17.96 -0.79 13.83
C GLY A 139 17.39 -0.04 15.04
N ALA A 140 17.03 1.24 14.93
CA ALA A 140 16.28 1.92 15.99
C ALA A 140 14.78 1.63 15.84
N GLU A 141 14.22 0.87 16.74
CA GLU A 141 12.77 0.76 16.90
C GLU A 141 12.23 2.08 17.44
N ARG A 142 11.25 2.64 16.75
CA ARG A 142 10.55 3.86 17.21
C ARG A 142 9.11 3.50 17.52
N LEU A 143 8.60 4.06 18.61
CA LEU A 143 7.16 4.08 18.84
C LEU A 143 6.50 4.91 17.75
N ILE A 144 5.37 4.45 17.24
CA ILE A 144 4.49 5.28 16.43
C ILE A 144 3.78 6.22 17.40
N PRO A 145 3.91 7.56 17.25
CA PRO A 145 3.19 8.48 18.11
C PRO A 145 1.68 8.29 17.95
N PHE A 146 0.98 8.12 19.06
CA PHE A 146 -0.46 7.97 19.07
C PHE A 146 -1.13 9.25 19.57
N ASP A 147 -2.09 9.77 18.81
CA ASP A 147 -2.92 10.89 19.22
C ASP A 147 -4.21 10.42 19.89
N ILE A 148 -4.45 10.90 21.10
CA ILE A 148 -5.57 10.53 21.95
C ILE A 148 -6.91 11.19 21.59
N VAL A 149 -6.95 12.03 20.56
CA VAL A 149 -8.18 12.67 20.07
C VAL A 149 -8.66 11.95 18.83
N PRO A 150 -9.83 11.28 18.85
CA PRO A 150 -10.27 10.47 17.73
C PRO A 150 -10.68 11.31 16.51
N ARG A 151 -10.58 10.74 15.31
CA ARG A 151 -11.23 11.23 14.10
C ARG A 151 -12.64 10.63 14.03
N ILE A 152 -13.65 11.46 13.73
CA ILE A 152 -15.05 11.02 13.71
C ILE A 152 -15.61 11.16 12.29
N LEU A 153 -16.15 10.06 11.77
CA LEU A 153 -16.88 10.00 10.50
C LEU A 153 -18.34 9.65 10.77
N THR A 154 -19.24 10.26 10.04
CA THR A 154 -20.66 9.92 10.10
C THR A 154 -20.96 8.62 9.35
N ALA A 155 -22.03 7.91 9.72
CA ALA A 155 -22.51 6.73 9.00
C ALA A 155 -22.75 7.00 7.51
N VAL A 156 -23.25 8.20 7.15
CA VAL A 156 -23.51 8.59 5.75
C VAL A 156 -22.21 8.71 4.96
N GLU A 157 -21.19 9.37 5.52
CA GLU A 157 -19.86 9.48 4.91
C GLU A 157 -19.23 8.10 4.73
N TRP A 158 -19.31 7.27 5.77
CA TRP A 158 -18.77 5.92 5.72
C TRP A 158 -19.45 5.03 4.68
N ARG A 159 -20.77 5.06 4.59
CA ARG A 159 -21.50 4.29 3.57
C ARG A 159 -21.09 4.68 2.14
N ARG A 160 -20.90 5.98 1.86
CA ARG A 160 -20.42 6.42 0.55
C ARG A 160 -18.99 5.94 0.30
N LEU A 161 -18.12 6.08 1.29
CA LEU A 161 -16.73 5.68 1.21
C LEU A 161 -16.61 4.16 0.99
N SER A 162 -17.26 3.35 1.82
CA SER A 162 -17.21 1.89 1.74
C SER A 162 -17.75 1.34 0.40
N ARG A 163 -18.87 1.90 -0.10
CA ARG A 163 -19.39 1.53 -1.42
C ARG A 163 -18.39 1.83 -2.55
N GLY A 164 -17.78 3.01 -2.51
CA GLY A 164 -16.80 3.40 -3.52
C GLY A 164 -15.52 2.57 -3.45
N LEU A 165 -15.08 2.18 -2.25
CA LEU A 165 -13.94 1.30 -2.05
C LEU A 165 -14.24 -0.13 -2.54
N THR A 166 -15.44 -0.65 -2.25
CA THR A 166 -15.89 -1.95 -2.77
C THR A 166 -15.87 -1.97 -4.30
N GLN A 167 -16.51 -0.98 -4.95
CA GLN A 167 -16.50 -0.81 -6.39
C GLN A 167 -15.07 -0.79 -6.95
N ARG A 168 -14.20 -0.02 -6.34
CA ARG A 168 -12.80 0.13 -6.74
C ARG A 168 -12.02 -1.18 -6.69
N VAL A 169 -12.10 -1.90 -5.57
CA VAL A 169 -11.35 -3.15 -5.38
C VAL A 169 -11.89 -4.26 -6.27
N GLN A 170 -13.19 -4.30 -6.54
CA GLN A 170 -13.78 -5.22 -7.52
C GLN A 170 -13.24 -4.96 -8.94
N ALA A 171 -13.15 -3.69 -9.35
CA ALA A 171 -12.57 -3.34 -10.65
C ALA A 171 -11.07 -3.65 -10.74
N LEU A 172 -10.32 -3.46 -9.66
CA LEU A 172 -8.89 -3.82 -9.58
C LEU A 172 -8.67 -5.33 -9.63
N ASN A 173 -9.52 -6.14 -8.99
CA ASN A 173 -9.47 -7.59 -9.11
C ASN A 173 -9.80 -8.06 -10.53
N ALA A 174 -10.83 -7.48 -11.17
CA ALA A 174 -11.16 -7.78 -12.56
C ALA A 174 -10.02 -7.39 -13.52
N PHE A 175 -9.37 -6.25 -13.29
CA PHE A 175 -8.20 -5.83 -14.04
C PHE A 175 -7.04 -6.81 -13.89
N LEU A 176 -6.73 -7.26 -12.68
CA LEU A 176 -5.67 -8.23 -12.41
C LEU A 176 -5.97 -9.58 -13.07
N SER A 177 -7.20 -10.05 -13.01
CA SER A 177 -7.62 -11.26 -13.73
C SER A 177 -7.43 -11.08 -15.24
N ASP A 178 -7.91 -10.00 -15.82
CA ASP A 178 -7.85 -9.73 -17.26
C ASP A 178 -6.42 -9.65 -17.80
N ILE A 179 -5.51 -8.94 -17.12
CA ILE A 179 -4.13 -8.76 -17.64
C ILE A 179 -3.29 -10.04 -17.62
N TYR A 180 -3.65 -11.02 -16.80
CA TYR A 180 -3.01 -12.34 -16.76
C TYR A 180 -3.73 -13.40 -17.58
N HIS A 181 -4.85 -13.07 -18.23
CA HIS A 181 -5.61 -13.96 -19.11
C HIS A 181 -5.88 -13.31 -20.46
N GLU A 182 -7.11 -12.80 -20.67
CA GLU A 182 -7.57 -12.35 -21.98
C GLU A 182 -7.02 -10.99 -22.42
N GLN A 183 -6.57 -10.12 -21.50
CA GLN A 183 -6.04 -8.78 -21.77
C GLN A 183 -7.02 -7.88 -22.56
N GLU A 184 -8.31 -8.00 -22.30
CA GLU A 184 -9.37 -7.31 -23.05
C GLU A 184 -9.27 -5.78 -22.91
N ILE A 185 -8.93 -5.26 -21.73
CA ILE A 185 -8.77 -3.82 -21.52
C ILE A 185 -7.58 -3.25 -22.33
N LEU A 186 -6.52 -4.07 -22.49
CA LEU A 186 -5.35 -3.71 -23.30
C LEU A 186 -5.67 -3.79 -24.80
N LYS A 187 -6.35 -4.86 -25.25
CA LYS A 187 -6.84 -5.03 -26.64
C LYS A 187 -7.80 -3.89 -27.02
N ALA A 188 -8.65 -3.45 -26.09
CA ALA A 188 -9.55 -2.32 -26.27
C ALA A 188 -8.82 -0.95 -26.21
N ASN A 189 -7.49 -0.94 -26.00
CA ASN A 189 -6.66 0.25 -25.88
C ASN A 189 -7.19 1.27 -24.84
N ARG A 190 -7.77 0.77 -23.75
CA ARG A 190 -8.21 1.59 -22.62
C ARG A 190 -7.06 1.94 -21.68
N ILE A 191 -6.08 1.05 -21.59
CA ILE A 191 -4.79 1.26 -20.93
C ILE A 191 -3.71 0.94 -21.97
N PRO A 192 -2.68 1.78 -22.12
CA PRO A 192 -1.57 1.46 -23.01
C PRO A 192 -0.89 0.15 -22.61
N PRO A 193 -0.78 -0.86 -23.50
CA PRO A 193 -0.20 -2.16 -23.14
C PRO A 193 1.19 -2.08 -22.52
N GLU A 194 2.01 -1.13 -22.93
CA GLU A 194 3.36 -0.92 -22.40
C GLU A 194 3.38 -0.48 -20.93
N HIS A 195 2.31 0.15 -20.42
CA HIS A 195 2.22 0.51 -19.00
C HIS A 195 2.02 -0.71 -18.11
N VAL A 196 1.43 -1.77 -18.64
CA VAL A 196 1.18 -3.03 -17.94
C VAL A 196 2.27 -4.05 -18.23
N LEU A 197 2.46 -4.42 -19.52
CA LEU A 197 3.32 -5.55 -19.90
C LEU A 197 4.83 -5.25 -19.72
N ARG A 198 5.23 -3.97 -19.67
CA ARG A 198 6.60 -3.54 -19.35
C ARG A 198 6.76 -3.04 -17.91
N ASN A 199 5.72 -3.18 -17.11
CA ASN A 199 5.80 -2.85 -15.70
C ASN A 199 6.70 -3.84 -14.98
N THR A 200 7.60 -3.36 -14.12
CA THR A 200 8.53 -4.22 -13.37
C THR A 200 7.82 -5.14 -12.36
N GLN A 201 6.57 -4.82 -12.03
CA GLN A 201 5.73 -5.62 -11.15
C GLN A 201 4.85 -6.64 -11.91
N TYR A 202 4.83 -6.59 -13.25
CA TYR A 202 4.15 -7.62 -14.04
C TYR A 202 4.92 -8.93 -13.94
N ARG A 203 4.20 -10.01 -13.67
CA ARG A 203 4.77 -11.36 -13.48
C ARG A 203 4.33 -12.27 -14.61
N PRO A 204 5.13 -12.43 -15.68
CA PRO A 204 4.77 -13.34 -16.78
C PRO A 204 4.50 -14.77 -16.31
N GLU A 205 5.08 -15.17 -15.18
CA GLU A 205 4.88 -16.45 -14.54
C GLU A 205 3.44 -16.70 -14.12
N MET A 206 2.64 -15.64 -13.99
CA MET A 206 1.22 -15.70 -13.62
C MET A 206 0.28 -15.85 -14.83
N GLN A 207 0.79 -15.77 -16.04
CA GLN A 207 0.00 -15.91 -17.26
C GLN A 207 -0.78 -17.25 -17.25
N ASP A 208 -2.07 -17.18 -17.52
CA ASP A 208 -3.01 -18.32 -17.58
C ASP A 208 -3.09 -19.17 -16.28
N ILE A 209 -2.70 -18.60 -15.14
CA ILE A 209 -2.92 -19.26 -13.84
C ILE A 209 -4.31 -18.92 -13.32
N GLN A 210 -5.14 -19.95 -13.16
CA GLN A 210 -6.44 -19.81 -12.51
C GLN A 210 -6.26 -19.62 -11.00
N VAL A 211 -6.60 -18.43 -10.49
CA VAL A 211 -6.63 -18.18 -9.04
C VAL A 211 -8.03 -18.47 -8.49
N PRO A 212 -8.15 -18.99 -7.25
CA PRO A 212 -9.45 -19.31 -6.67
C PRO A 212 -10.38 -18.07 -6.60
N GLY A 213 -11.57 -18.19 -7.19
CA GLY A 213 -12.60 -17.14 -7.22
C GLY A 213 -12.23 -15.89 -8.01
N ASP A 214 -11.19 -15.94 -8.84
CA ASP A 214 -10.61 -14.80 -9.58
C ASP A 214 -10.22 -13.63 -8.66
N VAL A 215 -9.91 -13.92 -7.39
CA VAL A 215 -9.48 -12.92 -6.40
C VAL A 215 -7.97 -12.88 -6.32
N TYR A 216 -7.38 -11.79 -6.80
CA TYR A 216 -5.94 -11.51 -6.71
C TYR A 216 -5.59 -10.70 -5.46
N ALA A 217 -6.30 -9.60 -5.24
CA ALA A 217 -6.11 -8.73 -4.08
C ALA A 217 -7.13 -9.08 -2.99
N HIS A 218 -6.76 -9.98 -2.09
CA HIS A 218 -7.60 -10.41 -0.96
C HIS A 218 -7.66 -9.35 0.14
N ILE A 219 -6.57 -8.60 0.31
CA ILE A 219 -6.46 -7.50 1.25
C ILE A 219 -5.97 -6.27 0.49
N ALA A 220 -6.77 -5.21 0.45
CA ALA A 220 -6.40 -3.92 -0.12
C ALA A 220 -6.40 -2.84 0.95
N GLY A 221 -5.33 -2.04 1.00
CA GLY A 221 -5.25 -0.84 1.82
C GLY A 221 -5.32 0.38 0.90
N VAL A 222 -6.42 1.09 0.87
CA VAL A 222 -6.64 2.21 -0.04
C VAL A 222 -6.43 3.52 0.71
N ASP A 223 -5.43 4.30 0.30
CA ASP A 223 -5.16 5.59 0.94
C ASP A 223 -6.15 6.64 0.40
N VAL A 224 -6.88 7.25 1.31
CA VAL A 224 -7.92 8.24 1.03
C VAL A 224 -7.60 9.55 1.72
N VAL A 225 -7.75 10.64 1.00
CA VAL A 225 -7.59 12.00 1.53
C VAL A 225 -8.90 12.77 1.38
N ARG A 226 -9.11 13.75 2.25
CA ARG A 226 -10.23 14.67 2.18
C ARG A 226 -9.72 16.04 1.74
N ALA A 227 -10.35 16.62 0.74
CA ALA A 227 -9.94 17.90 0.16
C ALA A 227 -10.92 19.05 0.50
N ASP A 228 -10.64 20.23 -0.04
CA ASP A 228 -11.19 21.55 0.32
C ASP A 228 -12.70 21.64 0.62
N GLN A 229 -13.52 20.83 -0.04
CA GLN A 229 -14.98 20.84 0.16
C GLN A 229 -15.50 19.66 1.00
N GLY A 230 -14.58 18.91 1.63
CA GLY A 230 -14.94 17.75 2.42
C GLY A 230 -15.17 16.47 1.60
N GLU A 231 -14.88 16.49 0.30
CA GLU A 231 -14.96 15.32 -0.56
C GLU A 231 -13.75 14.39 -0.36
N PHE A 232 -14.01 13.08 -0.43
CA PHE A 232 -12.97 12.07 -0.36
C PHE A 232 -12.39 11.78 -1.74
N PHE A 233 -11.06 11.73 -1.82
CA PHE A 233 -10.31 11.33 -2.99
C PHE A 233 -9.41 10.15 -2.64
N VAL A 234 -9.30 9.19 -3.55
CA VAL A 234 -8.31 8.14 -3.44
C VAL A 234 -6.95 8.71 -3.81
N LEU A 235 -5.92 8.44 -3.00
CA LEU A 235 -4.56 8.91 -3.19
C LEU A 235 -3.66 7.83 -3.81
N GLU A 236 -3.80 6.60 -3.34
CA GLU A 236 -3.09 5.42 -3.87
C GLU A 236 -3.77 4.12 -3.43
N ASP A 237 -3.51 3.05 -4.18
CA ASP A 237 -3.93 1.69 -3.86
C ASP A 237 -2.73 0.88 -3.39
N ASN A 238 -2.88 0.15 -2.29
CA ASN A 238 -1.86 -0.76 -1.78
C ASN A 238 -2.42 -2.19 -1.83
N LEU A 239 -1.92 -3.01 -2.76
CA LEU A 239 -2.48 -4.32 -3.12
C LEU A 239 -1.47 -5.47 -3.02
N ARG A 240 -0.19 -5.20 -2.75
CA ARG A 240 0.82 -6.25 -2.53
C ARG A 240 0.77 -6.80 -1.11
N VAL A 241 1.24 -6.02 -0.16
CA VAL A 241 1.31 -6.36 1.27
C VAL A 241 0.92 -5.17 2.14
N PRO A 242 -0.35 -4.70 2.06
CA PRO A 242 -0.80 -3.53 2.82
C PRO A 242 -0.60 -3.76 4.32
N SER A 243 -0.16 -2.72 5.03
CA SER A 243 0.10 -2.72 6.47
C SER A 243 -0.65 -1.60 7.17
N GLY A 244 -0.83 -1.76 8.49
CA GLY A 244 -1.39 -0.73 9.35
C GLY A 244 -2.68 -1.10 10.05
N VAL A 245 -3.27 -2.27 9.76
CA VAL A 245 -4.51 -2.71 10.41
C VAL A 245 -4.31 -3.01 11.89
N SER A 246 -3.15 -3.53 12.28
CA SER A 246 -2.83 -3.76 13.69
C SER A 246 -2.85 -2.46 14.50
N TYR A 247 -2.38 -1.37 13.91
CA TYR A 247 -2.41 -0.06 14.56
C TYR A 247 -3.85 0.47 14.67
N MET A 248 -4.68 0.31 13.65
CA MET A 248 -6.11 0.65 13.73
C MET A 248 -6.80 -0.06 14.89
N LEU A 249 -6.54 -1.36 15.08
CA LEU A 249 -7.14 -2.17 16.16
C LEU A 249 -6.61 -1.78 17.53
N GLU A 250 -5.30 -1.58 17.65
CA GLU A 250 -4.67 -1.19 18.91
C GLU A 250 -4.97 0.25 19.30
N ASP A 251 -5.07 1.19 18.33
CA ASP A 251 -5.55 2.55 18.57
C ASP A 251 -6.94 2.51 19.24
N ARG A 252 -7.88 1.69 18.71
CA ARG A 252 -9.21 1.48 19.29
C ARG A 252 -9.14 0.88 20.69
N ASN A 253 -8.34 -0.15 20.90
CA ASN A 253 -8.17 -0.81 22.20
C ASN A 253 -7.64 0.15 23.27
N VAL A 254 -6.65 0.98 22.91
CA VAL A 254 -6.08 1.97 23.82
C VAL A 254 -7.09 3.08 24.11
N MET A 255 -7.83 3.57 23.12
CA MET A 255 -8.88 4.57 23.32
C MET A 255 -9.98 4.07 24.27
N MET A 256 -10.48 2.85 24.09
CA MET A 256 -11.48 2.25 24.98
C MET A 256 -10.98 2.10 26.42
N ARG A 257 -9.69 1.82 26.62
CA ARG A 257 -9.08 1.74 27.96
C ARG A 257 -8.92 3.08 28.64
N LEU A 258 -8.50 4.10 27.86
CA LEU A 258 -8.17 5.40 28.42
C LEU A 258 -9.40 6.29 28.63
N PHE A 259 -10.41 6.15 27.78
CA PHE A 259 -11.55 7.06 27.69
C PHE A 259 -12.90 6.33 27.57
N PRO A 260 -13.21 5.36 28.46
CA PRO A 260 -14.49 4.65 28.40
C PRO A 260 -15.69 5.61 28.55
N GLU A 261 -15.50 6.72 29.27
CA GLU A 261 -16.52 7.76 29.43
C GLU A 261 -16.82 8.52 28.13
N LEU A 262 -15.83 8.65 27.23
CA LEU A 262 -16.03 9.27 25.94
C LEU A 262 -16.77 8.31 24.99
N PHE A 263 -16.42 7.02 24.99
CA PHE A 263 -17.16 6.01 24.25
C PHE A 263 -18.64 5.94 24.69
N ALA A 264 -18.94 6.10 25.98
CA ALA A 264 -20.31 6.12 26.47
C ALA A 264 -21.14 7.30 25.91
N ARG A 265 -20.49 8.34 25.35
CA ARG A 265 -21.18 9.49 24.71
C ARG A 265 -21.53 9.23 23.24
N TYR A 266 -20.90 8.22 22.60
CA TYR A 266 -21.04 7.93 21.18
C TYR A 266 -21.43 6.48 20.94
N ALA A 267 -22.26 6.23 19.93
CA ALA A 267 -22.43 4.91 19.35
C ALA A 267 -21.40 4.77 18.23
N VAL A 268 -20.33 4.03 18.49
CA VAL A 268 -19.19 3.85 17.58
C VAL A 268 -19.21 2.42 17.05
N GLU A 269 -19.21 2.27 15.74
CA GLU A 269 -19.13 0.97 15.08
C GLU A 269 -17.89 0.19 15.50
N PRO A 270 -18.03 -1.11 15.78
CA PRO A 270 -16.93 -1.96 16.23
C PRO A 270 -15.95 -2.30 15.11
N VAL A 271 -14.68 -2.49 15.43
CA VAL A 271 -13.61 -2.89 14.48
C VAL A 271 -12.86 -4.16 14.90
N GLU A 272 -13.06 -4.62 16.13
CA GLU A 272 -12.35 -5.75 16.74
C GLU A 272 -12.57 -7.09 16.03
N HIS A 273 -13.66 -7.23 15.28
CA HIS A 273 -13.98 -8.43 14.50
C HIS A 273 -13.20 -8.54 13.16
N TYR A 274 -12.32 -7.59 12.83
CA TYR A 274 -11.51 -7.62 11.61
C TYR A 274 -10.69 -8.91 11.45
N PRO A 275 -9.99 -9.43 12.49
CA PRO A 275 -9.21 -10.66 12.33
C PRO A 275 -10.08 -11.89 12.02
N ASP A 276 -11.28 -11.97 12.56
CA ASP A 276 -12.22 -13.06 12.30
C ASP A 276 -12.68 -13.01 10.84
N ILE A 277 -13.09 -11.83 10.35
CA ILE A 277 -13.47 -11.63 8.94
C ILE A 277 -12.29 -11.94 8.01
N LEU A 278 -11.08 -11.52 8.37
CA LEU A 278 -9.88 -11.82 7.58
C LEU A 278 -9.63 -13.32 7.49
N LEU A 279 -9.74 -14.04 8.59
CA LEU A 279 -9.57 -15.49 8.61
C LEU A 279 -10.63 -16.21 7.78
N ASP A 280 -11.89 -15.83 7.92
CA ASP A 280 -12.98 -16.38 7.12
C ASP A 280 -12.81 -16.09 5.63
N ASN A 281 -12.36 -14.88 5.30
CA ASN A 281 -12.02 -14.49 3.94
C ASN A 281 -10.90 -15.36 3.36
N LEU A 282 -9.82 -15.57 4.10
CA LEU A 282 -8.69 -16.41 3.69
C LEU A 282 -9.13 -17.88 3.54
N ARG A 283 -9.95 -18.41 4.44
CA ARG A 283 -10.50 -19.77 4.33
C ARG A 283 -11.41 -19.94 3.12
N SER A 284 -12.15 -18.89 2.75
CA SER A 284 -13.09 -18.94 1.62
C SER A 284 -12.41 -19.13 0.25
N VAL A 285 -11.11 -18.84 0.17
CA VAL A 285 -10.28 -18.96 -1.04
C VAL A 285 -9.33 -20.16 -0.99
N ALA A 286 -9.55 -21.09 -0.08
CA ALA A 286 -8.77 -22.32 -0.04
C ALA A 286 -9.01 -23.17 -1.31
N PRO A 287 -7.99 -23.85 -1.86
CA PRO A 287 -8.15 -24.68 -3.03
C PRO A 287 -8.94 -25.96 -2.71
N GLY A 288 -9.79 -26.37 -3.62
CA GLY A 288 -10.62 -27.58 -3.48
C GLY A 288 -11.74 -27.45 -2.44
N GLU A 289 -12.33 -28.60 -2.06
CA GLU A 289 -13.41 -28.67 -1.06
C GLU A 289 -12.86 -29.08 0.31
N VAL A 290 -11.94 -28.31 0.88
CA VAL A 290 -11.38 -28.57 2.21
C VAL A 290 -12.29 -27.95 3.27
N LEU A 291 -12.85 -28.78 4.18
CA LEU A 291 -13.79 -28.32 5.19
C LEU A 291 -13.14 -27.41 6.25
N ASP A 292 -11.88 -27.68 6.61
CA ASP A 292 -11.12 -26.89 7.60
C ASP A 292 -9.72 -26.63 7.02
N PRO A 293 -9.58 -25.60 6.16
CA PRO A 293 -8.32 -25.31 5.51
C PRO A 293 -7.30 -24.72 6.49
N THR A 294 -6.09 -25.26 6.49
CA THR A 294 -4.96 -24.71 7.21
C THR A 294 -4.51 -23.41 6.54
N VAL A 295 -4.58 -22.31 7.29
CA VAL A 295 -4.10 -20.98 6.90
C VAL A 295 -2.84 -20.69 7.71
N VAL A 296 -1.79 -20.18 7.07
CA VAL A 296 -0.58 -19.71 7.75
C VAL A 296 -0.24 -18.27 7.34
N LEU A 297 0.40 -17.52 8.23
CA LEU A 297 0.94 -16.19 7.90
C LEU A 297 2.45 -16.31 7.65
N LEU A 298 2.86 -16.11 6.39
CA LEU A 298 4.27 -16.17 5.99
C LEU A 298 4.96 -14.81 6.16
N THR A 299 5.90 -14.74 7.11
CA THR A 299 6.68 -13.54 7.43
C THR A 299 8.12 -13.65 6.92
N PRO A 300 8.78 -12.53 6.55
CA PRO A 300 10.22 -12.51 6.30
C PRO A 300 11.06 -12.50 7.60
N GLY A 301 10.41 -12.54 8.77
CA GLY A 301 11.06 -12.62 10.08
C GLY A 301 11.16 -11.27 10.81
N ALA A 302 11.77 -11.32 11.99
CA ALA A 302 11.78 -10.23 12.98
C ALA A 302 12.49 -8.94 12.54
N TYR A 303 13.27 -8.97 11.48
CA TYR A 303 13.94 -7.77 10.95
C TYR A 303 13.04 -6.92 10.03
N ASN A 304 11.84 -7.40 9.71
CA ASN A 304 10.89 -6.63 8.92
C ASN A 304 10.24 -5.52 9.76
N SER A 305 10.10 -4.32 9.19
CA SER A 305 9.52 -3.17 9.88
C SER A 305 8.08 -3.38 10.36
N ALA A 306 7.33 -4.26 9.69
CA ALA A 306 5.94 -4.58 10.01
C ALA A 306 5.81 -5.91 10.81
N TYR A 307 6.91 -6.45 11.38
CA TYR A 307 6.88 -7.74 12.08
C TYR A 307 5.89 -7.76 13.24
N PHE A 308 5.75 -6.64 13.97
CA PHE A 308 4.71 -6.50 14.99
C PHE A 308 3.33 -6.86 14.42
N GLU A 309 2.94 -6.30 13.27
CA GLU A 309 1.65 -6.58 12.63
C GLU A 309 1.53 -8.04 12.22
N HIS A 310 2.61 -8.66 11.73
CA HIS A 310 2.59 -10.07 11.33
C HIS A 310 2.29 -10.97 12.53
N ALA A 311 3.00 -10.77 13.64
CA ALA A 311 2.81 -11.52 14.88
C ALA A 311 1.42 -11.25 15.50
N PHE A 312 1.00 -9.99 15.51
CA PHE A 312 -0.30 -9.57 16.02
C PHE A 312 -1.45 -10.24 15.25
N LEU A 313 -1.44 -10.16 13.92
CA LEU A 313 -2.52 -10.75 13.11
C LEU A 313 -2.54 -12.28 13.20
N ALA A 314 -1.39 -12.94 13.18
CA ALA A 314 -1.32 -14.40 13.37
C ALA A 314 -1.91 -14.82 14.71
N GLN A 315 -1.59 -14.08 15.79
CA GLN A 315 -2.13 -14.32 17.12
C GLN A 315 -3.64 -14.06 17.19
N GLN A 316 -4.14 -12.96 16.63
CA GLN A 316 -5.56 -12.61 16.66
C GLN A 316 -6.41 -13.59 15.85
N MET A 317 -5.91 -14.05 14.70
CA MET A 317 -6.58 -15.07 13.89
C MET A 317 -6.41 -16.50 14.43
N GLY A 318 -5.49 -16.73 15.40
CA GLY A 318 -5.19 -18.07 15.91
C GLY A 318 -4.55 -18.98 14.88
N ILE A 319 -3.73 -18.43 13.96
CA ILE A 319 -3.01 -19.19 12.94
C ILE A 319 -1.50 -19.14 13.17
N GLU A 320 -0.76 -20.06 12.54
CA GLU A 320 0.69 -20.14 12.69
C GLU A 320 1.38 -18.99 11.93
N LEU A 321 2.32 -18.35 12.63
CA LEU A 321 3.31 -17.44 12.05
C LEU A 321 4.53 -18.25 11.61
N VAL A 322 4.79 -18.28 10.30
CA VAL A 322 5.86 -19.09 9.72
C VAL A 322 6.85 -18.24 8.92
N GLU A 323 8.10 -18.66 8.89
CA GLU A 323 9.11 -18.19 7.95
C GLU A 323 9.29 -19.22 6.81
N GLY A 324 9.93 -18.85 5.70
CA GLY A 324 10.11 -19.75 4.55
C GLY A 324 10.77 -21.09 4.90
N LYS A 325 11.69 -21.11 5.89
CA LYS A 325 12.34 -22.33 6.41
C LYS A 325 11.40 -23.31 7.12
N ASP A 326 10.24 -22.83 7.57
CA ASP A 326 9.24 -23.64 8.28
C ASP A 326 8.27 -24.31 7.30
N LEU A 327 8.35 -23.97 6.01
CA LEU A 327 7.54 -24.52 4.93
C LEU A 327 8.39 -25.37 3.99
N MET A 328 7.75 -26.36 3.37
CA MET A 328 8.36 -27.18 2.32
C MET A 328 7.33 -27.55 1.25
N VAL A 329 7.79 -27.68 0.01
CA VAL A 329 7.00 -28.26 -1.08
C VAL A 329 7.44 -29.68 -1.29
N ARG A 330 6.47 -30.60 -1.28
CA ARG A 330 6.68 -32.01 -1.58
C ARG A 330 5.52 -32.55 -2.40
N ASP A 331 5.83 -33.24 -3.49
CA ASP A 331 4.85 -33.82 -4.42
C ASP A 331 3.82 -32.79 -4.94
N GLY A 332 4.26 -31.52 -5.09
CA GLY A 332 3.43 -30.41 -5.54
C GLY A 332 2.54 -29.78 -4.47
N PHE A 333 2.57 -30.25 -3.23
CA PHE A 333 1.79 -29.69 -2.11
C PHE A 333 2.70 -28.96 -1.11
N VAL A 334 2.14 -27.94 -0.46
CA VAL A 334 2.84 -27.18 0.59
C VAL A 334 2.56 -27.79 1.95
N PHE A 335 3.61 -27.96 2.74
CA PHE A 335 3.54 -28.46 4.11
C PHE A 335 4.28 -27.52 5.06
N MET A 336 3.69 -27.34 6.24
CA MET A 336 4.36 -26.72 7.40
C MET A 336 5.05 -27.81 8.22
N LEU A 337 6.28 -27.54 8.62
CA LEU A 337 7.07 -28.45 9.47
C LEU A 337 6.65 -28.27 10.94
N THR A 338 6.16 -29.33 11.55
CA THR A 338 5.77 -29.35 12.97
C THR A 338 6.48 -30.47 13.73
N THR A 339 6.46 -30.41 15.06
CA THR A 339 6.98 -31.48 15.94
C THR A 339 6.23 -32.80 15.79
N ARG A 340 5.05 -32.79 15.17
CA ARG A 340 4.23 -33.98 14.87
C ARG A 340 4.43 -34.49 13.43
N GLY A 341 5.32 -33.85 12.66
CA GLY A 341 5.53 -34.09 11.25
C GLY A 341 4.96 -33.02 10.35
N PRO A 342 5.14 -33.14 9.03
CA PRO A 342 4.62 -32.18 8.05
C PRO A 342 3.10 -32.13 8.06
N GLN A 343 2.54 -30.92 8.12
CA GLN A 343 1.10 -30.67 8.01
C GLN A 343 0.78 -29.90 6.74
N PRO A 344 -0.27 -30.26 5.97
CA PRO A 344 -0.63 -29.57 4.73
C PRO A 344 -1.03 -28.13 5.02
N VAL A 345 -0.63 -27.20 4.11
CA VAL A 345 -0.99 -25.80 4.12
C VAL A 345 -1.83 -25.52 2.87
N HIS A 346 -3.01 -24.93 3.05
CA HIS A 346 -3.95 -24.66 1.98
C HIS A 346 -3.95 -23.19 1.56
N VAL A 347 -3.74 -22.26 2.51
CA VAL A 347 -3.69 -20.82 2.25
C VAL A 347 -2.49 -20.20 2.95
N ILE A 348 -1.73 -19.41 2.20
CA ILE A 348 -0.61 -18.63 2.72
C ILE A 348 -0.98 -17.14 2.66
N TYR A 349 -1.22 -16.53 3.82
CA TYR A 349 -1.26 -15.08 3.93
C TYR A 349 0.18 -14.56 3.95
N ARG A 350 0.66 -14.08 2.80
CA ARG A 350 2.05 -13.65 2.67
C ARG A 350 2.28 -12.22 3.12
N ARG A 351 3.42 -12.01 3.77
CA ARG A 351 3.97 -10.69 4.10
C ARG A 351 5.35 -10.49 3.47
N ILE A 352 5.60 -11.16 2.36
CA ILE A 352 6.84 -11.17 1.59
C ILE A 352 6.51 -10.72 0.17
N ASP A 353 7.36 -9.86 -0.43
CA ASP A 353 7.20 -9.44 -1.84
C ASP A 353 7.45 -10.61 -2.80
N ASP A 354 6.86 -10.51 -4.00
CA ASP A 354 6.92 -11.54 -5.06
C ASP A 354 8.33 -12.03 -5.32
N ASP A 355 9.30 -11.11 -5.44
CA ASP A 355 10.70 -11.41 -5.75
C ASP A 355 11.34 -12.42 -4.77
N PHE A 356 10.84 -12.49 -3.54
CA PHE A 356 11.42 -13.32 -2.50
C PHE A 356 10.64 -14.60 -2.21
N LEU A 357 9.47 -14.81 -2.83
CA LEU A 357 8.56 -15.93 -2.50
C LEU A 357 9.09 -17.30 -2.90
N ASP A 358 9.74 -17.41 -4.05
CA ASP A 358 10.25 -18.68 -4.57
C ASP A 358 11.62 -18.48 -5.24
N PRO A 359 12.72 -18.97 -4.66
CA PRO A 359 14.05 -18.82 -5.24
C PRO A 359 14.24 -19.61 -6.55
N LEU A 360 13.36 -20.55 -6.89
CA LEU A 360 13.41 -21.28 -8.16
C LEU A 360 12.74 -20.54 -9.31
N ALA A 361 11.85 -19.58 -9.00
CA ALA A 361 11.08 -18.84 -10.00
C ALA A 361 11.51 -17.37 -10.11
N PHE A 362 11.86 -16.75 -9.00
CA PHE A 362 12.16 -15.33 -8.92
C PHE A 362 13.63 -15.09 -8.53
N ARG A 363 13.86 -14.46 -7.42
CA ARG A 363 15.20 -14.09 -6.96
C ARG A 363 15.93 -15.31 -6.36
N GLN A 364 16.95 -15.83 -7.07
CA GLN A 364 17.66 -17.08 -6.74
C GLN A 364 18.42 -17.04 -5.40
N ASP A 365 18.80 -15.86 -4.92
CA ASP A 365 19.49 -15.66 -3.64
C ASP A 365 18.53 -15.44 -2.47
N SER A 366 17.22 -15.59 -2.67
CA SER A 366 16.24 -15.43 -1.60
C SER A 366 16.33 -16.57 -0.60
N ALA A 367 16.58 -16.22 0.66
CA ALA A 367 16.49 -17.12 1.81
C ALA A 367 15.14 -16.98 2.55
N LEU A 368 14.24 -16.13 2.08
CA LEU A 368 12.97 -15.80 2.75
C LEU A 368 11.81 -16.64 2.24
N GLY A 369 11.91 -17.14 1.02
CA GLY A 369 10.84 -17.84 0.33
C GLY A 369 10.90 -19.36 0.47
N VAL A 370 10.04 -20.05 -0.26
CA VAL A 370 9.86 -21.50 -0.23
C VAL A 370 10.16 -22.06 -1.63
N PRO A 371 11.21 -22.86 -1.81
CA PRO A 371 11.55 -23.44 -3.11
C PRO A 371 10.41 -24.30 -3.66
N GLY A 372 9.95 -24.00 -4.89
CA GLY A 372 8.87 -24.72 -5.58
C GLY A 372 7.46 -24.24 -5.24
N LEU A 373 7.33 -23.17 -4.47
CA LEU A 373 6.03 -22.61 -4.09
C LEU A 373 5.19 -22.19 -5.30
N LEU A 374 5.80 -21.55 -6.30
CA LEU A 374 5.11 -21.15 -7.51
C LEU A 374 4.55 -22.38 -8.28
N ALA A 375 5.30 -23.48 -8.30
CA ALA A 375 4.82 -24.71 -8.96
C ALA A 375 3.59 -25.30 -8.25
N ALA A 376 3.58 -25.30 -6.90
CA ALA A 376 2.40 -25.72 -6.13
C ALA A 376 1.21 -24.78 -6.34
N TYR A 377 1.46 -23.47 -6.42
CA TYR A 377 0.44 -22.47 -6.69
C TYR A 377 -0.17 -22.63 -8.10
N ARG A 378 0.66 -22.81 -9.13
CA ARG A 378 0.22 -23.08 -10.51
C ARG A 378 -0.58 -24.37 -10.64
N ALA A 379 -0.28 -25.36 -9.82
CA ALA A 379 -1.02 -26.62 -9.77
C ALA A 379 -2.39 -26.49 -9.06
N GLY A 380 -2.69 -25.33 -8.46
CA GLY A 380 -3.91 -25.10 -7.71
C GLY A 380 -3.96 -25.82 -6.36
N HIS A 381 -2.80 -26.12 -5.77
CA HIS A 381 -2.70 -26.86 -4.51
C HIS A 381 -2.57 -25.97 -3.28
N VAL A 382 -2.34 -24.68 -3.46
CA VAL A 382 -2.24 -23.68 -2.39
C VAL A 382 -2.74 -22.34 -2.92
N THR A 383 -3.39 -21.55 -2.07
CA THR A 383 -3.71 -20.15 -2.35
C THR A 383 -2.70 -19.23 -1.70
N ILE A 384 -2.26 -18.20 -2.42
CA ILE A 384 -1.39 -17.15 -1.92
C ILE A 384 -2.17 -15.84 -1.87
N ALA A 385 -2.36 -15.27 -0.70
CA ALA A 385 -3.08 -14.02 -0.47
C ALA A 385 -2.09 -12.91 0.02
N ASN A 386 -1.93 -11.75 -0.64
CA ASN A 386 -2.45 -11.46 -1.99
C ASN A 386 -1.69 -12.27 -3.04
N ALA A 387 -2.34 -12.51 -4.17
CA ALA A 387 -1.77 -13.27 -5.26
C ALA A 387 -0.45 -12.67 -5.76
N ILE A 388 0.40 -13.50 -6.36
CA ILE A 388 1.59 -13.04 -7.07
C ILE A 388 1.16 -12.16 -8.23
N GLY A 389 1.88 -11.09 -8.51
CA GLY A 389 1.62 -10.19 -9.62
C GLY A 389 0.63 -9.04 -9.33
N THR A 390 0.09 -8.93 -8.12
CA THR A 390 -0.77 -7.79 -7.73
C THR A 390 -0.05 -6.44 -7.75
N GLY A 391 1.28 -6.45 -7.77
CA GLY A 391 2.10 -5.26 -7.78
C GLY A 391 1.86 -4.33 -8.97
N VAL A 392 1.32 -4.83 -10.09
CA VAL A 392 0.94 -3.98 -11.23
C VAL A 392 -0.18 -3.01 -10.83
N ALA A 393 -1.17 -3.47 -10.08
CA ALA A 393 -2.28 -2.64 -9.63
C ALA A 393 -1.92 -1.73 -8.43
N ASP A 394 -0.79 -2.01 -7.77
CA ASP A 394 -0.18 -1.20 -6.69
C ASP A 394 0.67 -0.05 -7.25
N ASP A 395 0.93 -0.06 -8.55
CA ASP A 395 1.81 0.89 -9.23
C ASP A 395 1.13 2.24 -9.45
N LYS A 396 1.80 3.32 -9.04
CA LYS A 396 1.27 4.69 -9.14
C LYS A 396 1.06 5.16 -10.58
N SER A 397 1.67 4.53 -11.59
CA SER A 397 1.42 4.83 -12.99
C SER A 397 0.16 4.13 -13.54
N ILE A 398 -0.32 3.09 -12.86
CA ILE A 398 -1.56 2.37 -13.20
C ILE A 398 -2.77 2.99 -12.48
N TYR A 399 -2.56 3.50 -11.29
CA TYR A 399 -3.58 4.18 -10.49
C TYR A 399 -4.48 5.16 -11.27
N PRO A 400 -3.99 6.02 -12.21
CA PRO A 400 -4.86 6.95 -12.96
C PRO A 400 -5.92 6.27 -13.81
N TYR A 401 -5.73 5.01 -14.16
CA TYR A 401 -6.64 4.25 -15.02
C TYR A 401 -7.77 3.55 -14.26
N VAL A 402 -7.76 3.55 -12.92
CA VAL A 402 -8.79 2.86 -12.13
C VAL A 402 -10.22 3.34 -12.42
N PRO A 403 -10.50 4.65 -12.63
CA PRO A 403 -11.81 5.09 -13.09
C PRO A 403 -12.25 4.46 -14.41
N GLU A 404 -11.34 4.23 -15.34
CA GLU A 404 -11.62 3.54 -16.60
C GLU A 404 -11.83 2.04 -16.41
N MET A 405 -11.09 1.41 -15.48
CA MET A 405 -11.32 0.01 -15.10
C MET A 405 -12.74 -0.18 -14.55
N ILE A 406 -13.22 0.73 -13.70
CA ILE A 406 -14.59 0.69 -13.16
C ILE A 406 -15.61 0.74 -14.29
N ARG A 407 -15.45 1.66 -15.25
CA ARG A 407 -16.36 1.74 -16.41
C ARG A 407 -16.29 0.51 -17.30
N PHE A 408 -15.09 -0.01 -17.53
CA PHE A 408 -14.85 -1.13 -18.44
C PHE A 408 -15.39 -2.44 -17.89
N TYR A 409 -15.03 -2.79 -16.64
CA TYR A 409 -15.38 -4.08 -16.07
C TYR A 409 -16.74 -4.10 -15.38
N LEU A 410 -17.13 -2.99 -14.72
CA LEU A 410 -18.37 -2.94 -13.96
C LEU A 410 -19.52 -2.24 -14.71
N GLY A 411 -19.21 -1.46 -15.75
CA GLY A 411 -20.21 -0.65 -16.46
C GLY A 411 -20.79 0.48 -15.62
N GLU A 412 -20.06 0.93 -14.60
CA GLU A 412 -20.51 1.91 -13.62
C GLU A 412 -19.66 3.18 -13.68
N GLU A 413 -20.19 4.30 -13.15
CA GLU A 413 -19.40 5.49 -12.90
C GLU A 413 -18.70 5.40 -11.54
N PRO A 414 -17.44 5.90 -11.44
CA PRO A 414 -16.70 5.90 -10.18
C PRO A 414 -17.42 6.69 -9.07
N ILE A 415 -17.62 6.05 -7.92
CA ILE A 415 -18.22 6.68 -6.73
C ILE A 415 -17.18 7.59 -6.03
N LEU A 416 -15.92 7.16 -6.02
CA LEU A 416 -14.79 7.93 -5.48
C LEU A 416 -13.89 8.40 -6.61
N HIS A 417 -13.47 9.66 -6.51
CA HIS A 417 -12.55 10.25 -7.47
C HIS A 417 -11.10 9.97 -7.10
N ASN A 418 -10.26 9.84 -8.11
CA ASN A 418 -8.81 9.85 -7.91
C ASN A 418 -8.32 11.29 -7.68
N VAL A 419 -7.23 11.44 -6.94
CA VAL A 419 -6.40 12.64 -7.06
C VAL A 419 -5.88 12.72 -8.50
N PRO A 420 -6.09 13.84 -9.22
CA PRO A 420 -5.58 13.98 -10.57
C PRO A 420 -4.08 13.69 -10.65
N THR A 421 -3.71 12.79 -11.55
CA THR A 421 -2.33 12.29 -11.61
C THR A 421 -1.83 12.32 -13.05
N ARG A 422 -0.64 12.87 -13.23
CA ARG A 422 0.10 12.92 -14.49
C ARG A 422 1.13 11.80 -14.51
N VAL A 423 1.14 11.04 -15.60
CA VAL A 423 2.11 9.96 -15.83
C VAL A 423 3.21 10.47 -16.73
N LEU A 424 4.43 10.66 -16.19
CA LEU A 424 5.50 11.38 -16.88
C LEU A 424 6.13 10.64 -18.06
N ARG A 425 5.69 9.42 -18.34
CA ARG A 425 5.96 8.76 -19.64
C ARG A 425 5.25 9.45 -20.81
N ASP A 426 4.11 10.13 -20.54
CA ASP A 426 3.43 10.95 -21.52
C ASP A 426 4.21 12.27 -21.72
N PRO A 427 4.57 12.63 -22.96
CA PRO A 427 5.34 13.85 -23.23
C PRO A 427 4.63 15.14 -22.83
N ASP A 428 3.30 15.20 -22.92
CA ASP A 428 2.51 16.39 -22.55
C ASP A 428 2.51 16.55 -21.02
N ASP A 429 2.33 15.44 -20.27
CA ASP A 429 2.39 15.41 -18.81
C ASP A 429 3.79 15.73 -18.29
N LEU A 430 4.82 15.24 -18.96
CA LEU A 430 6.21 15.57 -18.66
C LEU A 430 6.49 17.07 -18.83
N ALA A 431 6.12 17.63 -19.98
CA ALA A 431 6.35 19.06 -20.28
C ALA A 431 5.66 19.95 -19.24
N TYR A 432 4.39 19.69 -18.96
CA TYR A 432 3.63 20.39 -17.94
C TYR A 432 4.30 20.29 -16.56
N THR A 433 4.69 19.06 -16.15
CA THR A 433 5.29 18.83 -14.83
C THR A 433 6.61 19.57 -14.67
N LEU A 434 7.47 19.56 -15.69
CA LEU A 434 8.75 20.28 -15.65
C LEU A 434 8.58 21.81 -15.53
N GLU A 435 7.51 22.36 -16.08
CA GLU A 435 7.17 23.78 -15.95
C GLU A 435 6.65 24.12 -14.54
N HIS A 436 5.81 23.23 -13.97
CA HIS A 436 5.04 23.48 -12.74
C HIS A 436 5.61 22.78 -11.49
N LEU A 437 6.86 22.27 -11.51
CA LEU A 437 7.46 21.56 -10.37
C LEU A 437 7.30 22.26 -9.00
N PRO A 438 7.38 23.61 -8.90
CA PRO A 438 7.18 24.30 -7.61
C PRO A 438 5.76 24.15 -7.01
N GLU A 439 4.78 23.73 -7.81
CA GLU A 439 3.36 23.65 -7.43
C GLU A 439 2.90 22.20 -7.18
N LEU A 440 3.70 21.24 -7.63
CA LEU A 440 3.31 19.82 -7.70
C LEU A 440 3.97 18.99 -6.62
N VAL A 441 3.34 17.85 -6.32
CA VAL A 441 3.95 16.73 -5.61
C VAL A 441 4.38 15.70 -6.64
N VAL A 442 5.68 15.41 -6.71
CA VAL A 442 6.24 14.38 -7.60
C VAL A 442 6.66 13.18 -6.78
N LYS A 443 6.27 11.98 -7.22
CA LYS A 443 6.52 10.72 -6.53
C LYS A 443 7.15 9.71 -7.47
N GLU A 444 8.03 8.85 -6.93
CA GLU A 444 8.48 7.67 -7.66
C GLU A 444 7.34 6.65 -7.79
N VAL A 445 7.22 6.03 -8.96
CA VAL A 445 6.16 5.06 -9.29
C VAL A 445 6.15 3.88 -8.31
N HIS A 446 7.34 3.34 -8.00
CA HIS A 446 7.51 2.20 -7.08
C HIS A 446 7.88 2.63 -5.65
N GLY A 447 7.96 3.93 -5.38
CA GLY A 447 8.34 4.47 -4.07
C GLY A 447 7.26 4.19 -3.02
N ALA A 448 7.68 3.84 -1.80
CA ALA A 448 6.82 3.64 -0.64
C ALA A 448 7.30 4.50 0.55
N GLY A 449 6.44 4.72 1.55
CA GLY A 449 6.81 5.42 2.78
C GLY A 449 7.17 6.91 2.63
N GLY A 450 6.86 7.54 1.47
CA GLY A 450 7.17 8.95 1.19
C GLY A 450 8.64 9.23 0.89
N TYR A 451 9.49 8.21 0.70
CA TYR A 451 10.84 8.37 0.21
C TYR A 451 10.84 8.68 -1.30
N GLY A 452 11.82 9.48 -1.75
CA GLY A 452 11.92 9.85 -3.18
C GLY A 452 10.80 10.77 -3.68
N MET A 453 10.19 11.56 -2.80
CA MET A 453 9.10 12.48 -3.11
C MET A 453 9.57 13.93 -3.07
N LEU A 454 9.11 14.74 -4.04
CA LEU A 454 9.22 16.19 -4.04
C LEU A 454 7.88 16.83 -3.68
N ILE A 455 7.84 17.67 -2.66
CA ILE A 455 6.70 18.56 -2.38
C ILE A 455 7.11 19.95 -2.85
N GLY A 456 6.74 20.33 -4.07
CA GLY A 456 7.18 21.54 -4.74
C GLY A 456 7.06 22.80 -3.91
N PRO A 457 5.89 23.11 -3.28
CA PRO A 457 5.72 24.33 -2.47
C PRO A 457 6.64 24.42 -1.23
N LYS A 458 7.20 23.30 -0.78
CA LYS A 458 8.10 23.22 0.39
C LYS A 458 9.56 23.00 0.01
N ALA A 459 9.81 22.78 -1.28
CA ALA A 459 11.13 22.46 -1.76
C ALA A 459 12.01 23.71 -1.99
N THR A 460 13.29 23.57 -1.71
CA THR A 460 14.28 24.58 -2.09
C THR A 460 14.50 24.57 -3.61
N LYS A 461 14.97 25.69 -4.16
CA LYS A 461 15.33 25.78 -5.60
C LYS A 461 16.32 24.69 -6.03
N GLN A 462 17.26 24.34 -5.14
CA GLN A 462 18.25 23.29 -5.40
C GLN A 462 17.59 21.90 -5.48
N GLN A 463 16.63 21.61 -4.60
CA GLN A 463 15.85 20.36 -4.63
C GLN A 463 15.02 20.26 -5.91
N ILE A 464 14.33 21.34 -6.30
CA ILE A 464 13.53 21.39 -7.54
C ILE A 464 14.42 21.11 -8.74
N GLU A 465 15.61 21.77 -8.85
CA GLU A 465 16.50 21.55 -9.97
C GLU A 465 17.07 20.13 -10.01
N ARG A 466 17.44 19.58 -8.86
CA ARG A 466 17.86 18.18 -8.76
C ARG A 466 16.76 17.22 -9.27
N PHE A 467 15.51 17.40 -8.84
CA PHE A 467 14.40 16.58 -9.31
C PHE A 467 14.11 16.78 -10.79
N ARG A 468 14.25 18.01 -11.33
CA ARG A 468 14.14 18.31 -12.74
C ARG A 468 15.08 17.44 -13.59
N GLU A 469 16.34 17.36 -13.17
CA GLU A 469 17.34 16.53 -13.88
C GLU A 469 17.05 15.02 -13.73
N GLN A 470 16.60 14.58 -12.54
CA GLN A 470 16.21 13.19 -12.33
C GLN A 470 15.01 12.78 -13.20
N ILE A 471 13.98 13.62 -13.28
CA ILE A 471 12.78 13.39 -14.11
C ILE A 471 13.16 13.35 -15.58
N LYS A 472 14.01 14.26 -16.07
CA LYS A 472 14.47 14.24 -17.47
C LYS A 472 15.27 12.98 -17.81
N ALA A 473 16.07 12.47 -16.86
CA ALA A 473 16.89 11.29 -17.07
C ALA A 473 16.03 10.01 -17.18
N ASP A 474 14.95 9.89 -16.41
CA ASP A 474 14.05 8.74 -16.44
C ASP A 474 12.60 9.18 -16.10
N PRO A 475 11.88 9.74 -17.09
CA PRO A 475 10.50 10.21 -16.87
C PRO A 475 9.55 9.10 -16.44
N GLY A 476 9.75 7.88 -16.93
CA GLY A 476 8.91 6.73 -16.64
C GLY A 476 8.90 6.30 -15.17
N ARG A 477 9.85 6.77 -14.40
CA ARG A 477 9.99 6.50 -12.97
C ARG A 477 9.10 7.38 -12.10
N TYR A 478 8.45 8.40 -12.64
CA TYR A 478 7.76 9.42 -11.84
C TYR A 478 6.32 9.64 -12.29
N ILE A 479 5.50 10.03 -11.31
CA ILE A 479 4.19 10.65 -11.48
C ILE A 479 4.18 12.02 -10.82
N ALA A 480 3.24 12.88 -11.23
CA ALA A 480 3.01 14.16 -10.59
C ALA A 480 1.53 14.36 -10.23
N GLN A 481 1.28 14.96 -9.09
CA GLN A 481 -0.04 15.28 -8.57
C GLN A 481 -0.09 16.75 -8.13
N PRO A 482 -1.26 17.43 -8.16
CA PRO A 482 -1.40 18.75 -7.55
C PRO A 482 -1.14 18.64 -6.04
N THR A 483 -0.64 19.71 -5.45
CA THR A 483 -0.58 19.81 -3.99
C THR A 483 -1.99 20.03 -3.45
N LEU A 484 -2.52 19.07 -2.70
CA LEU A 484 -3.84 19.17 -2.08
C LEU A 484 -3.75 19.79 -0.69
N ALA A 485 -4.71 20.65 -0.37
CA ALA A 485 -4.96 21.06 1.00
C ALA A 485 -5.70 19.92 1.74
N LEU A 486 -4.93 19.02 2.36
CA LEU A 486 -5.48 17.91 3.13
C LEU A 486 -6.35 18.43 4.27
N SER A 487 -7.44 17.75 4.58
CA SER A 487 -8.26 18.08 5.76
C SER A 487 -7.45 18.05 7.05
N THR A 488 -7.96 18.76 8.05
CA THR A 488 -7.39 18.77 9.40
C THR A 488 -8.38 18.22 10.43
N CYS A 489 -7.84 17.49 11.41
CA CYS A 489 -8.56 17.02 12.58
C CYS A 489 -7.97 17.64 13.87
N PRO A 490 -8.79 17.77 14.93
CA PRO A 490 -8.27 18.13 16.25
C PRO A 490 -7.25 17.07 16.68
N THR A 491 -6.06 17.53 17.13
CA THR A 491 -4.93 16.68 17.50
C THR A 491 -4.31 17.23 18.77
N PHE A 492 -4.01 16.37 19.75
CA PHE A 492 -3.37 16.80 20.98
C PHE A 492 -1.87 16.92 20.79
N VAL A 493 -1.38 18.13 20.82
CA VAL A 493 0.04 18.52 20.69
C VAL A 493 0.52 19.23 21.95
N ASP A 494 1.79 19.60 22.00
CA ASP A 494 2.37 20.17 23.23
C ASP A 494 1.71 21.50 23.64
N GLU A 495 1.18 22.26 22.67
CA GLU A 495 0.46 23.52 22.91
C GLU A 495 -1.04 23.32 23.26
N GLY A 496 -1.52 22.07 23.33
CA GLY A 496 -2.92 21.73 23.54
C GLY A 496 -3.56 21.07 22.34
N VAL A 497 -4.86 21.26 22.10
CA VAL A 497 -5.56 20.70 20.94
C VAL A 497 -5.47 21.67 19.76
N ALA A 498 -4.84 21.21 18.67
CA ALA A 498 -4.65 22.01 17.45
C ALA A 498 -5.00 21.22 16.18
N PRO A 499 -5.43 21.87 15.09
CA PRO A 499 -5.70 21.17 13.83
C PRO A 499 -4.42 20.64 13.20
N ARG A 500 -4.44 19.38 12.75
CA ARG A 500 -3.33 18.74 12.02
C ARG A 500 -3.88 17.98 10.81
N HIS A 501 -3.12 17.96 9.72
CA HIS A 501 -3.48 17.25 8.50
C HIS A 501 -3.53 15.75 8.73
N VAL A 502 -4.51 15.11 8.10
CA VAL A 502 -4.78 13.68 8.22
C VAL A 502 -5.03 13.04 6.84
N ASP A 503 -4.79 11.74 6.78
CA ASP A 503 -5.33 10.87 5.74
C ASP A 503 -6.03 9.67 6.39
N LEU A 504 -6.54 8.73 5.58
CA LEU A 504 -7.22 7.54 6.05
C LEU A 504 -6.83 6.36 5.16
N ARG A 505 -6.52 5.23 5.78
CA ARG A 505 -6.35 3.93 5.10
C ARG A 505 -7.41 2.95 5.60
N PRO A 506 -8.56 2.85 4.96
CA PRO A 506 -9.47 1.72 5.11
C PRO A 506 -8.86 0.44 4.55
N PHE A 507 -9.30 -0.71 5.08
CA PHE A 507 -8.90 -2.02 4.61
C PHE A 507 -10.09 -2.75 4.02
N VAL A 508 -9.94 -3.20 2.75
CA VAL A 508 -10.95 -3.96 2.02
C VAL A 508 -10.51 -5.41 1.97
N LEU A 509 -11.38 -6.30 2.38
CA LEU A 509 -11.17 -7.74 2.35
C LEU A 509 -12.00 -8.34 1.21
N SER A 510 -11.37 -9.05 0.29
CA SER A 510 -12.02 -9.69 -0.85
C SER A 510 -11.78 -11.19 -0.83
N GLY A 511 -12.84 -11.94 -0.88
CA GLY A 511 -12.89 -13.39 -0.98
C GLY A 511 -14.13 -13.78 -1.76
N ARG A 512 -14.96 -14.66 -1.19
CA ARG A 512 -16.28 -14.95 -1.75
C ARG A 512 -17.14 -13.68 -1.79
N ASP A 513 -17.04 -12.87 -0.75
CA ASP A 513 -17.70 -11.58 -0.60
C ASP A 513 -16.67 -10.48 -0.34
N VAL A 514 -17.06 -9.22 -0.47
CA VAL A 514 -16.22 -8.07 -0.15
C VAL A 514 -16.68 -7.47 1.17
N HIS A 515 -15.75 -7.36 2.13
CA HIS A 515 -16.01 -6.82 3.46
C HIS A 515 -15.12 -5.60 3.74
N ILE A 516 -15.68 -4.60 4.42
CA ILE A 516 -14.95 -3.45 4.92
C ILE A 516 -15.42 -3.20 6.35
N VAL A 517 -14.50 -3.31 7.30
CA VAL A 517 -14.78 -2.98 8.71
C VAL A 517 -14.93 -1.47 8.85
N PRO A 518 -15.93 -0.96 9.61
CA PRO A 518 -16.22 0.46 9.73
C PRO A 518 -15.12 1.20 10.53
N GLY A 519 -14.05 1.55 9.84
CA GLY A 519 -12.86 2.17 10.39
C GLY A 519 -11.72 2.23 9.38
N GLY A 520 -10.56 2.56 9.87
CA GLY A 520 -9.34 2.64 9.07
C GLY A 520 -8.22 3.27 9.87
N LEU A 521 -6.99 3.09 9.42
CA LEU A 521 -5.85 3.77 10.01
C LEU A 521 -5.87 5.25 9.59
N THR A 522 -6.19 6.16 10.51
CA THR A 522 -5.93 7.59 10.32
C THR A 522 -4.47 7.88 10.67
N ARG A 523 -3.72 8.41 9.69
CA ARG A 523 -2.37 8.94 9.92
C ARG A 523 -2.45 10.45 10.09
N VAL A 524 -1.62 11.01 10.98
CA VAL A 524 -1.65 12.43 11.32
C VAL A 524 -0.27 13.07 11.24
N ALA A 525 -0.18 14.24 10.60
CA ALA A 525 1.02 15.04 10.54
C ALA A 525 1.17 15.84 11.85
N LEU A 526 1.99 15.38 12.79
CA LEU A 526 2.13 16.01 14.12
C LEU A 526 2.75 17.41 14.09
N ARG A 527 3.59 17.70 13.07
CA ARG A 527 4.20 19.03 12.92
C ARG A 527 3.22 19.97 12.22
N GLU A 528 3.11 21.19 12.75
CA GLU A 528 2.28 22.24 12.16
C GLU A 528 2.62 22.47 10.69
N GLY A 529 1.58 22.57 9.86
CA GLY A 529 1.71 22.80 8.42
C GLY A 529 2.40 21.67 7.63
N SER A 530 2.76 20.53 8.25
CA SER A 530 3.26 19.37 7.51
C SER A 530 2.13 18.69 6.76
N LEU A 531 2.38 18.30 5.48
CA LEU A 531 1.50 17.44 4.69
C LEU A 531 1.96 15.97 4.72
N VAL A 532 3.07 15.69 5.43
CA VAL A 532 3.62 14.34 5.52
C VAL A 532 3.01 13.64 6.72
N VAL A 533 2.13 12.69 6.47
CA VAL A 533 1.41 11.92 7.49
C VAL A 533 2.04 10.55 7.77
N ASN A 534 2.97 10.09 6.92
CA ASN A 534 3.57 8.76 7.01
C ASN A 534 4.36 8.56 8.31
N SER A 535 4.09 7.47 9.03
CA SER A 535 4.77 7.11 10.29
C SER A 535 6.29 6.94 10.12
N SER A 536 6.75 6.45 8.95
CA SER A 536 8.18 6.36 8.61
C SER A 536 8.91 7.69 8.59
N GLN A 537 8.18 8.80 8.44
CA GLN A 537 8.72 10.18 8.42
C GLN A 537 8.28 11.00 9.63
N GLY A 538 7.83 10.35 10.70
CA GLY A 538 7.47 10.99 11.96
C GLY A 538 6.01 11.42 12.06
N GLY A 539 5.14 10.91 11.20
CA GLY A 539 3.69 10.97 11.38
C GLY A 539 3.22 10.06 12.52
N GLY A 540 2.10 10.42 13.13
CA GLY A 540 1.43 9.62 14.15
C GLY A 540 0.18 8.91 13.62
N THR A 541 -0.49 8.20 14.53
CA THR A 541 -1.79 7.56 14.29
C THR A 541 -2.84 8.11 15.24
N LYS A 542 -4.11 7.96 14.89
CA LYS A 542 -5.26 8.22 15.76
C LYS A 542 -6.42 7.27 15.42
N ASP A 543 -7.21 6.96 16.43
CA ASP A 543 -8.39 6.13 16.26
C ASP A 543 -9.43 6.80 15.36
N THR A 544 -10.02 6.01 14.46
CA THR A 544 -11.07 6.44 13.55
C THR A 544 -12.41 5.88 14.00
N TRP A 545 -13.33 6.77 14.39
CA TRP A 545 -14.66 6.43 14.82
C TRP A 545 -15.66 6.61 13.69
N VAL A 546 -16.28 5.55 13.26
CA VAL A 546 -17.47 5.59 12.42
C VAL A 546 -18.67 5.53 13.34
N LEU A 547 -19.57 6.48 13.25
CA LEU A 547 -20.77 6.52 14.07
C LEU A 547 -21.86 5.62 13.47
N GLU A 548 -22.63 4.97 14.34
CA GLU A 548 -23.89 4.32 13.97
C GLU A 548 -24.92 5.37 13.46
N ASP A 549 -25.98 4.92 12.77
CA ASP A 549 -27.07 5.76 12.26
C ASP A 549 -27.88 6.46 13.37
#